data_057468f9f906fbcb8dec9d601771661b
#
_entry.id   057468f9f906fbcb8dec9d601771661b
#
_cell.length_a   1.000
_cell.length_b   1.000
_cell.length_c   1.000
_cell.angle_alpha   90.00
_cell.angle_beta   90.00
_cell.angle_gamma   90.00
#
_symmetry.space_group_name_H-M   'P 1'
#
loop_
_entity.id
_entity.type
_entity.pdbx_description
1 polymer ?
#
loop_
_entity_poly.entity_id
_entity_poly.type
_entity_poly.pdbx_seq_one_letter_code
_entity_poly.pdbx_strand_id
1 'polypeptide(L)'
;VALKVVYGHTDSIYVQIDSIEESKKTLDVLNKHVRKSFPNILNLEEHPVVLEFEKYFHSLGVGVTKNRNAGLITWKDGEDLEEMEFTMTGFTAKRVSETKLSKEVQLTVLRMWAESKTEEEISSYLNDKYYEVLNGNVPLSEITKRSRYRDVRFQVECKTCKRNSNLNELVMNPCCSLPKLQTTEGKNVTVGAGIAGVLFYNNLPNNSPITDSYLYCKIKENSNNKFLHPVTQQTIITTWYSANNEKEIELFLKSSRSSIDWFYYANTVVKKAEPVYLAMGWSTANITKDNNQKDLEEWF
;
A
#
# COMPACT_ATOMS: atom_id res chain seq x y z
N VAL A 1 -32.63 18.58 -15.91
CA VAL A 1 -31.32 18.15 -16.42
C VAL A 1 -30.99 16.84 -15.72
N ALA A 2 -30.79 15.78 -16.48
CA ALA A 2 -30.34 14.50 -15.94
C ALA A 2 -28.83 14.60 -15.72
N LEU A 3 -28.39 14.66 -14.45
CA LEU A 3 -26.96 14.66 -14.12
C LEU A 3 -26.44 13.23 -14.08
N LYS A 4 -25.28 12.99 -14.69
CA LYS A 4 -24.59 11.73 -14.57
C LYS A 4 -23.68 11.76 -13.36
N VAL A 5 -24.10 11.09 -12.28
CA VAL A 5 -23.26 10.88 -11.11
C VAL A 5 -22.24 9.78 -11.45
N VAL A 6 -20.95 10.10 -11.39
CA VAL A 6 -19.85 9.18 -11.71
C VAL A 6 -19.26 8.53 -10.46
N TYR A 7 -19.35 9.22 -9.31
CA TYR A 7 -18.85 8.72 -8.04
C TYR A 7 -19.56 9.41 -6.86
N GLY A 8 -19.70 8.71 -5.75
CA GLY A 8 -20.21 9.26 -4.50
C GLY A 8 -19.42 8.75 -3.30
N HIS A 9 -19.22 9.62 -2.34
CA HIS A 9 -18.61 9.32 -1.05
C HIS A 9 -19.56 9.80 0.06
N THR A 10 -19.25 9.56 1.32
CA THR A 10 -20.12 9.77 2.48
C THR A 10 -20.87 11.11 2.45
N ASP A 11 -20.23 12.18 2.06
CA ASP A 11 -20.69 13.57 2.09
C ASP A 11 -20.48 14.33 0.77
N SER A 12 -20.02 13.66 -0.27
CA SER A 12 -19.72 14.26 -1.56
C SER A 12 -20.21 13.43 -2.74
N ILE A 13 -20.57 14.11 -3.82
CA ILE A 13 -20.94 13.53 -5.12
C ILE A 13 -20.08 14.15 -6.22
N TYR A 14 -19.72 13.33 -7.18
CA TYR A 14 -18.97 13.72 -8.38
C TYR A 14 -19.90 13.55 -9.58
N VAL A 15 -20.11 14.62 -10.30
CA VAL A 15 -20.99 14.65 -11.47
C VAL A 15 -20.21 15.00 -12.71
N GLN A 16 -20.55 14.37 -13.83
CA GLN A 16 -20.00 14.73 -15.12
C GLN A 16 -20.70 15.99 -15.62
N ILE A 17 -19.91 17.03 -15.91
CA ILE A 17 -20.41 18.33 -16.34
C ILE A 17 -19.33 19.01 -17.21
N ASP A 18 -19.75 19.86 -18.15
CA ASP A 18 -18.85 20.33 -19.20
C ASP A 18 -18.09 21.61 -18.86
N SER A 19 -18.55 22.39 -17.87
CA SER A 19 -17.89 23.64 -17.47
C SER A 19 -18.10 24.02 -16.01
N ILE A 20 -17.24 24.91 -15.50
CA ILE A 20 -17.33 25.48 -14.16
C ILE A 20 -18.60 26.33 -14.02
N GLU A 21 -18.97 27.12 -15.05
CA GLU A 21 -20.17 27.95 -15.07
C GLU A 21 -21.43 27.09 -14.98
N GLU A 22 -21.48 26.00 -15.69
CA GLU A 22 -22.58 25.03 -15.62
C GLU A 22 -22.63 24.35 -14.26
N SER A 23 -21.48 24.04 -13.66
CA SER A 23 -21.39 23.49 -12.32
C SER A 23 -22.02 24.44 -11.28
N LYS A 24 -21.71 25.72 -11.34
CA LYS A 24 -22.27 26.73 -10.45
C LYS A 24 -23.81 26.85 -10.59
N LYS A 25 -24.33 26.89 -11.83
CA LYS A 25 -25.78 26.91 -12.10
C LYS A 25 -26.45 25.62 -11.60
N THR A 26 -25.83 24.50 -11.82
CA THR A 26 -26.34 23.20 -11.37
C THR A 26 -26.36 23.09 -9.85
N LEU A 27 -25.37 23.63 -9.15
CA LEU A 27 -25.33 23.70 -7.69
C LEU A 27 -26.53 24.44 -7.12
N ASP A 28 -26.91 25.59 -7.70
CA ASP A 28 -28.07 26.37 -7.25
C ASP A 28 -29.38 25.57 -7.39
N VAL A 29 -29.51 24.81 -8.47
CA VAL A 29 -30.68 23.93 -8.68
C VAL A 29 -30.69 22.79 -7.67
N LEU A 30 -29.54 22.14 -7.47
CA LEU A 30 -29.39 21.04 -6.52
C LEU A 30 -29.68 21.50 -5.09
N ASN A 31 -29.19 22.65 -4.66
CA ASN A 31 -29.45 23.19 -3.33
C ASN A 31 -30.92 23.44 -3.07
N LYS A 32 -31.65 23.94 -4.08
CA LYS A 32 -33.10 24.10 -3.99
C LYS A 32 -33.85 22.77 -3.81
N HIS A 33 -33.37 21.70 -4.48
CA HIS A 33 -33.96 20.36 -4.34
C HIS A 33 -33.58 19.69 -3.03
N VAL A 34 -32.31 19.75 -2.62
CA VAL A 34 -31.82 19.16 -1.37
C VAL A 34 -32.56 19.73 -0.17
N ARG A 35 -32.73 21.05 -0.09
CA ARG A 35 -33.47 21.71 1.00
C ARG A 35 -34.92 21.25 1.09
N LYS A 36 -35.57 20.90 -0.03
CA LYS A 36 -36.93 20.37 -0.05
C LYS A 36 -37.02 18.88 0.27
N SER A 37 -36.00 18.12 -0.09
CA SER A 37 -36.04 16.65 -0.01
C SER A 37 -35.53 16.09 1.32
N PHE A 38 -34.70 16.84 2.04
CA PHE A 38 -34.22 16.42 3.36
C PHE A 38 -35.32 16.65 4.44
N PRO A 39 -35.47 15.68 5.36
CA PRO A 39 -36.44 15.82 6.45
C PRO A 39 -36.08 16.98 7.37
N ASN A 40 -36.93 17.99 7.47
CA ASN A 40 -36.75 19.10 8.39
C ASN A 40 -37.35 18.74 9.78
N ILE A 41 -36.69 17.84 10.49
CA ILE A 41 -37.16 17.30 11.79
C ILE A 41 -37.24 18.39 12.86
N LEU A 42 -36.43 19.44 12.76
CA LEU A 42 -36.37 20.55 13.72
C LEU A 42 -37.30 21.69 13.39
N ASN A 43 -38.09 21.61 12.32
CA ASN A 43 -38.96 22.66 11.84
C ASN A 43 -38.29 24.04 11.70
N LEU A 44 -37.05 24.04 11.21
CA LEU A 44 -36.31 25.27 10.95
C LEU A 44 -36.94 26.03 9.77
N GLU A 45 -36.87 27.37 9.79
CA GLU A 45 -37.35 28.20 8.67
C GLU A 45 -36.58 27.90 7.39
N GLU A 46 -35.24 27.66 7.49
CA GLU A 46 -34.41 27.19 6.40
C GLU A 46 -33.71 25.88 6.79
N HIS A 47 -33.69 24.92 5.86
CA HIS A 47 -32.94 23.67 6.06
C HIS A 47 -31.44 23.95 6.02
N PRO A 48 -30.64 23.49 7.03
CA PRO A 48 -29.24 23.85 7.16
C PRO A 48 -28.32 23.14 6.13
N VAL A 49 -28.84 22.12 5.43
CA VAL A 49 -28.04 21.36 4.45
C VAL A 49 -27.76 22.19 3.20
N VAL A 50 -26.51 22.43 2.92
CA VAL A 50 -26.03 23.14 1.74
C VAL A 50 -24.96 22.29 1.07
N LEU A 51 -25.06 22.11 -0.24
CA LEU A 51 -24.01 21.57 -1.06
C LEU A 51 -23.07 22.70 -1.47
N GLU A 52 -21.79 22.45 -1.43
CA GLU A 52 -20.75 23.38 -1.86
C GLU A 52 -20.06 22.85 -3.11
N PHE A 53 -19.65 23.76 -4.01
CA PHE A 53 -18.82 23.42 -5.16
C PHE A 53 -17.37 23.53 -4.74
N GLU A 54 -16.74 22.38 -4.46
CA GLU A 54 -15.40 22.31 -3.87
C GLU A 54 -14.31 22.25 -4.93
N LYS A 55 -14.50 21.42 -5.98
CA LYS A 55 -13.46 21.16 -6.98
C LYS A 55 -14.03 20.88 -8.36
N TYR A 56 -13.29 21.31 -9.39
CA TYR A 56 -13.53 20.89 -10.76
C TYR A 56 -12.33 20.12 -11.29
N PHE A 57 -12.60 18.92 -11.77
CA PHE A 57 -11.58 18.04 -12.33
C PHE A 57 -11.54 18.17 -13.84
N HIS A 58 -10.37 18.47 -14.40
CA HIS A 58 -10.12 18.34 -15.83
C HIS A 58 -10.26 16.87 -16.27
N SER A 59 -9.72 15.96 -15.46
CA SER A 59 -9.85 14.54 -15.64
C SER A 59 -9.95 13.83 -14.28
N LEU A 60 -10.77 12.79 -14.19
CA LEU A 60 -10.96 12.00 -12.98
C LEU A 60 -11.08 10.53 -13.32
N GLY A 61 -10.11 9.74 -12.86
CA GLY A 61 -10.17 8.30 -12.86
C GLY A 61 -10.78 7.77 -11.56
N VAL A 62 -11.76 6.88 -11.68
CA VAL A 62 -12.41 6.20 -10.55
C VAL A 62 -12.06 4.73 -10.59
N GLY A 63 -11.45 4.25 -9.52
CA GLY A 63 -11.06 2.84 -9.41
C GLY A 63 -12.26 1.93 -9.12
N VAL A 64 -12.14 0.66 -9.51
CA VAL A 64 -13.17 -0.37 -9.28
C VAL A 64 -13.44 -0.58 -7.78
N THR A 65 -12.42 -0.40 -6.94
CA THR A 65 -12.55 -0.50 -5.48
C THR A 65 -13.05 0.83 -4.90
N LYS A 66 -13.99 0.76 -3.96
CA LYS A 66 -14.52 1.94 -3.25
C LYS A 66 -13.42 2.87 -2.73
N ASN A 67 -13.69 4.16 -2.76
CA ASN A 67 -12.83 5.23 -2.22
C ASN A 67 -11.46 5.33 -2.90
N ARG A 68 -11.35 4.93 -4.17
CA ARG A 68 -10.13 5.09 -4.98
C ARG A 68 -10.42 5.97 -6.17
N ASN A 69 -9.79 7.13 -6.18
CA ASN A 69 -9.84 8.05 -7.32
C ASN A 69 -8.50 8.79 -7.47
N ALA A 70 -8.20 9.21 -8.67
CA ALA A 70 -7.08 10.08 -8.98
C ALA A 70 -7.46 11.00 -10.15
N GLY A 71 -7.02 12.24 -10.11
CA GLY A 71 -7.38 13.21 -11.14
C GLY A 71 -6.58 14.49 -11.07
N LEU A 72 -6.83 15.34 -12.07
CA LEU A 72 -6.23 16.67 -12.22
C LEU A 72 -7.30 17.73 -11.98
N ILE A 73 -7.06 18.59 -11.00
CA ILE A 73 -7.95 19.68 -10.59
C ILE A 73 -7.48 20.95 -11.31
N THR A 74 -8.45 21.68 -11.88
CA THR A 74 -8.20 22.98 -12.51
C THR A 74 -8.86 24.13 -11.77
N TRP A 75 -9.84 23.84 -10.91
CA TRP A 75 -10.51 24.83 -10.08
C TRP A 75 -10.78 24.26 -8.68
N LYS A 76 -10.56 25.08 -7.65
CA LYS A 76 -10.70 24.65 -6.26
C LYS A 76 -11.05 25.85 -5.36
N ASP A 77 -12.01 25.64 -4.45
CA ASP A 77 -12.36 26.58 -3.38
C ASP A 77 -12.63 28.02 -3.86
N GLY A 78 -13.19 28.20 -5.05
CA GLY A 78 -13.56 29.49 -5.60
C GLY A 78 -12.61 30.06 -6.64
N GLU A 79 -11.44 29.45 -6.85
CA GLU A 79 -10.36 29.99 -7.68
C GLU A 79 -9.94 29.03 -8.80
N ASP A 80 -9.61 29.57 -9.95
CA ASP A 80 -8.92 28.85 -11.02
C ASP A 80 -7.47 28.63 -10.62
N LEU A 81 -6.96 27.40 -10.80
CA LEU A 81 -5.57 27.10 -10.52
C LEU A 81 -4.67 27.47 -11.72
N GLU A 82 -3.56 28.13 -11.47
CA GLU A 82 -2.56 28.45 -12.50
C GLU A 82 -1.97 27.19 -13.16
N GLU A 83 -1.76 26.14 -12.34
CA GLU A 83 -1.32 24.81 -12.79
C GLU A 83 -2.28 23.74 -12.28
N MET A 84 -2.50 22.69 -13.08
CA MET A 84 -3.33 21.57 -12.66
C MET A 84 -2.76 20.84 -11.44
N GLU A 85 -3.55 20.76 -10.37
CA GLU A 85 -3.18 20.05 -9.15
C GLU A 85 -3.52 18.56 -9.29
N PHE A 86 -2.51 17.69 -9.19
CA PHE A 86 -2.74 16.25 -9.12
C PHE A 86 -3.21 15.85 -7.72
N THR A 87 -4.31 15.12 -7.66
CA THR A 87 -4.83 14.56 -6.39
C THR A 87 -5.13 13.08 -6.50
N MET A 88 -5.05 12.38 -5.38
CA MET A 88 -5.46 10.98 -5.29
C MET A 88 -6.00 10.64 -3.90
N THR A 89 -6.93 9.69 -3.85
CA THR A 89 -7.54 9.18 -2.61
C THR A 89 -7.56 7.66 -2.63
N GLY A 90 -7.38 7.04 -1.45
CA GLY A 90 -7.56 5.59 -1.25
C GLY A 90 -6.42 4.70 -1.74
N PHE A 91 -5.36 5.24 -2.32
CA PHE A 91 -4.20 4.47 -2.78
C PHE A 91 -3.11 4.33 -1.73
N THR A 92 -2.31 3.27 -1.87
CA THR A 92 -1.30 2.90 -0.86
C THR A 92 -0.07 3.80 -0.88
N ALA A 93 0.16 4.57 -1.94
CA ALA A 93 1.32 5.47 -2.05
C ALA A 93 1.42 6.51 -0.91
N LYS A 94 0.30 6.86 -0.28
CA LYS A 94 0.30 7.74 0.92
C LYS A 94 0.72 7.03 2.22
N ARG A 95 0.84 5.70 2.23
CA ARG A 95 1.14 4.94 3.46
C ARG A 95 2.62 5.00 3.79
N VAL A 96 2.95 5.26 5.05
CA VAL A 96 4.33 5.27 5.55
C VAL A 96 5.01 3.90 5.43
N SER A 97 4.23 2.83 5.52
CA SER A 97 4.72 1.43 5.47
C SER A 97 5.10 0.94 4.07
N GLU A 98 4.89 1.73 3.03
CA GLU A 98 5.30 1.37 1.67
C GLU A 98 6.75 1.76 1.40
N THR A 99 7.44 1.00 0.51
CA THR A 99 8.76 1.34 0.02
C THR A 99 8.71 2.61 -0.84
N LYS A 100 9.82 3.32 -1.00
CA LYS A 100 9.88 4.47 -1.90
C LYS A 100 9.58 4.06 -3.34
N LEU A 101 10.17 2.95 -3.82
CA LEU A 101 9.85 2.35 -5.11
C LEU A 101 8.34 2.17 -5.31
N SER A 102 7.66 1.55 -4.34
CA SER A 102 6.21 1.33 -4.43
C SER A 102 5.40 2.61 -4.52
N LYS A 103 5.84 3.65 -3.81
CA LYS A 103 5.19 4.97 -3.83
C LYS A 103 5.40 5.67 -5.14
N GLU A 104 6.64 5.71 -5.62
CA GLU A 104 7.02 6.34 -6.89
C GLU A 104 6.24 5.72 -8.04
N VAL A 105 6.30 4.40 -8.19
CA VAL A 105 5.60 3.68 -9.26
C VAL A 105 4.10 3.97 -9.23
N GLN A 106 3.47 3.85 -8.04
CA GLN A 106 2.03 4.10 -7.95
C GLN A 106 1.65 5.54 -8.26
N LEU A 107 2.43 6.51 -7.79
CA LEU A 107 2.21 7.94 -8.06
C LEU A 107 2.35 8.26 -9.54
N THR A 108 3.41 7.74 -10.18
CA THR A 108 3.66 7.95 -11.61
C THR A 108 2.53 7.36 -12.47
N VAL A 109 2.15 6.11 -12.21
CA VAL A 109 1.04 5.46 -12.95
C VAL A 109 -0.27 6.20 -12.76
N LEU A 110 -0.61 6.64 -11.56
CA LEU A 110 -1.84 7.38 -11.29
C LEU A 110 -1.83 8.77 -11.96
N ARG A 111 -0.67 9.42 -12.03
CA ARG A 111 -0.51 10.70 -12.72
C ARG A 111 -0.66 10.50 -14.24
N MET A 112 0.03 9.53 -14.83
CA MET A 112 -0.10 9.19 -16.24
C MET A 112 -1.56 8.86 -16.61
N TRP A 113 -2.26 8.12 -15.75
CA TRP A 113 -3.68 7.84 -15.93
C TRP A 113 -4.55 9.11 -15.90
N ALA A 114 -4.32 10.00 -14.93
CA ALA A 114 -5.01 11.29 -14.85
C ALA A 114 -4.70 12.20 -16.05
N GLU A 115 -3.51 12.08 -16.64
CA GLU A 115 -3.09 12.76 -17.87
C GLU A 115 -3.62 12.10 -19.16
N SER A 116 -4.47 11.07 -19.02
CA SER A 116 -5.06 10.31 -20.14
C SER A 116 -4.01 9.63 -21.05
N LYS A 117 -2.89 9.21 -20.46
CA LYS A 117 -1.88 8.41 -21.17
C LYS A 117 -2.43 7.07 -21.60
N THR A 118 -1.96 6.56 -22.74
CA THR A 118 -2.41 5.29 -23.30
C THR A 118 -1.88 4.08 -22.51
N GLU A 119 -2.47 2.90 -22.77
CA GLU A 119 -1.98 1.63 -22.21
C GLU A 119 -0.53 1.39 -22.56
N GLU A 120 -0.14 1.68 -23.82
CA GLU A 120 1.22 1.47 -24.31
C GLU A 120 2.24 2.36 -23.58
N GLU A 121 1.92 3.65 -23.40
CA GLU A 121 2.79 4.59 -22.69
C GLU A 121 3.01 4.16 -21.24
N ILE A 122 1.94 3.76 -20.54
CA ILE A 122 2.00 3.32 -19.14
C ILE A 122 2.72 1.96 -19.05
N SER A 123 2.43 1.03 -19.97
CA SER A 123 3.08 -0.29 -20.00
C SER A 123 4.57 -0.18 -20.31
N SER A 124 4.98 0.73 -21.21
CA SER A 124 6.39 0.98 -21.50
C SER A 124 7.15 1.47 -20.27
N TYR A 125 6.63 2.47 -19.56
CA TYR A 125 7.22 2.95 -18.29
C TYR A 125 7.35 1.81 -17.27
N LEU A 126 6.30 1.02 -17.10
CA LEU A 126 6.28 -0.07 -16.13
C LEU A 126 7.22 -1.20 -16.52
N ASN A 127 7.35 -1.51 -17.81
CA ASN A 127 8.29 -2.51 -18.34
C ASN A 127 9.73 -2.12 -18.03
N ASP A 128 10.12 -0.88 -18.36
CA ASP A 128 11.45 -0.37 -18.06
C ASP A 128 11.75 -0.43 -16.56
N LYS A 129 10.80 0.03 -15.72
CA LYS A 129 10.94 -0.01 -14.27
C LYS A 129 10.97 -1.45 -13.71
N TYR A 130 10.20 -2.38 -14.29
CA TYR A 130 10.22 -3.80 -13.92
C TYR A 130 11.60 -4.42 -14.12
N TYR A 131 12.20 -4.21 -15.31
CA TYR A 131 13.53 -4.76 -15.60
C TYR A 131 14.65 -4.02 -14.87
N GLU A 132 14.54 -2.72 -14.65
CA GLU A 132 15.46 -1.98 -13.78
C GLU A 132 15.55 -2.64 -12.39
N VAL A 133 14.39 -2.93 -11.79
CA VAL A 133 14.28 -3.57 -10.47
C VAL A 133 14.73 -5.02 -10.52
N LEU A 134 14.31 -5.79 -11.53
CA LEU A 134 14.64 -7.20 -11.67
C LEU A 134 16.15 -7.43 -11.75
N ASN A 135 16.87 -6.53 -12.44
CA ASN A 135 18.31 -6.55 -12.60
C ASN A 135 19.07 -5.99 -11.39
N GLY A 136 18.35 -5.51 -10.35
CA GLY A 136 18.97 -4.96 -9.15
C GLY A 136 19.58 -3.56 -9.33
N ASN A 137 19.16 -2.81 -10.35
CA ASN A 137 19.68 -1.49 -10.69
C ASN A 137 19.03 -0.36 -9.86
N VAL A 138 18.35 -0.69 -8.78
CA VAL A 138 17.77 0.27 -7.84
C VAL A 138 18.51 0.24 -6.51
N PRO A 139 18.71 1.41 -5.85
CA PRO A 139 19.38 1.47 -4.57
C PRO A 139 18.57 0.78 -3.46
N LEU A 140 19.28 0.26 -2.46
CA LEU A 140 18.68 -0.42 -1.32
C LEU A 140 17.63 0.45 -0.59
N SER A 141 17.88 1.76 -0.51
CA SER A 141 16.96 2.73 0.09
C SER A 141 15.58 2.79 -0.55
N GLU A 142 15.46 2.40 -1.83
CA GLU A 142 14.19 2.39 -2.55
C GLU A 142 13.31 1.18 -2.21
N ILE A 143 13.92 0.08 -1.81
CA ILE A 143 13.25 -1.20 -1.55
C ILE A 143 13.13 -1.54 -0.08
N THR A 144 13.84 -0.84 0.81
CA THR A 144 13.73 -1.05 2.25
C THR A 144 12.48 -0.38 2.82
N LYS A 145 11.89 -1.04 3.81
CA LYS A 145 10.79 -0.48 4.60
C LYS A 145 11.30 -0.15 5.99
N ARG A 146 10.80 0.96 6.56
CA ARG A 146 11.05 1.31 7.96
C ARG A 146 9.87 0.92 8.83
N SER A 147 10.15 0.35 9.99
CA SER A 147 9.15 0.07 11.01
C SER A 147 9.70 0.38 12.41
N ARG A 148 8.81 0.57 13.36
CA ARG A 148 9.19 0.67 14.76
C ARG A 148 9.14 -0.71 15.39
N TYR A 149 10.18 -1.05 16.12
CA TYR A 149 10.19 -2.21 16.99
C TYR A 149 9.31 -1.86 18.19
N ARG A 150 8.13 -2.39 18.21
CA ARG A 150 7.35 -2.49 19.42
C ARG A 150 7.65 -3.86 19.97
N ASP A 151 7.99 -3.91 21.27
CA ASP A 151 8.18 -5.16 21.97
C ASP A 151 7.14 -6.16 21.50
N VAL A 152 7.61 -7.26 20.87
CA VAL A 152 6.70 -8.17 20.16
C VAL A 152 5.86 -8.84 21.24
N ARG A 153 4.73 -8.27 21.50
CA ARG A 153 3.74 -8.83 22.40
C ARG A 153 3.07 -9.98 21.71
N PHE A 154 3.79 -11.11 21.64
CA PHE A 154 3.13 -12.35 21.28
C PHE A 154 2.01 -12.58 22.28
N GLN A 155 0.78 -12.41 21.83
CA GLN A 155 -0.38 -12.85 22.58
C GLN A 155 -0.35 -14.37 22.63
N VAL A 156 -0.28 -14.91 23.81
CA VAL A 156 -0.20 -16.35 24.04
C VAL A 156 -1.24 -16.77 25.05
N GLU A 157 -1.71 -17.99 24.89
CA GLU A 157 -2.68 -18.63 25.76
C GLU A 157 -2.03 -19.80 26.49
N CYS A 158 -2.28 -19.93 27.78
CA CYS A 158 -1.91 -21.14 28.50
C CYS A 158 -2.85 -22.29 28.11
N LYS A 159 -2.31 -23.39 27.62
CA LYS A 159 -3.11 -24.58 27.23
C LYS A 159 -3.94 -25.17 28.37
N THR A 160 -3.48 -25.00 29.61
CA THR A 160 -4.11 -25.61 30.80
C THR A 160 -5.23 -24.74 31.35
N CYS A 161 -4.95 -23.49 31.72
CA CYS A 161 -5.94 -22.62 32.39
C CYS A 161 -6.56 -21.57 31.46
N LYS A 162 -6.18 -21.55 30.17
CA LYS A 162 -6.70 -20.65 29.15
C LYS A 162 -6.46 -19.15 29.43
N ARG A 163 -5.56 -18.84 30.34
CA ARG A 163 -5.15 -17.44 30.56
C ARG A 163 -4.45 -16.89 29.33
N ASN A 164 -4.94 -15.77 28.83
CA ASN A 164 -4.37 -15.00 27.74
C ASN A 164 -3.52 -13.85 28.30
N SER A 165 -2.32 -13.68 27.81
CA SER A 165 -1.47 -12.53 28.13
C SER A 165 -0.31 -12.40 27.15
N ASN A 166 0.55 -11.41 27.36
CA ASN A 166 1.81 -11.31 26.65
C ASN A 166 2.76 -12.44 27.03
N LEU A 167 3.57 -12.92 26.08
CA LEU A 167 4.58 -13.95 26.35
C LEU A 167 5.46 -13.59 27.54
N ASN A 168 6.02 -12.37 27.58
CA ASN A 168 6.90 -11.93 28.66
C ASN A 168 6.19 -11.96 30.03
N GLU A 169 4.93 -11.53 30.08
CA GLU A 169 4.14 -11.55 31.30
C GLU A 169 3.89 -12.98 31.81
N LEU A 170 3.56 -13.93 30.89
CA LEU A 170 3.36 -15.33 31.27
C LEU A 170 4.66 -16.06 31.62
N VAL A 171 5.80 -15.62 31.07
CA VAL A 171 7.13 -16.14 31.46
C VAL A 171 7.52 -15.62 32.84
N MET A 172 7.29 -14.34 33.12
CA MET A 172 7.63 -13.74 34.44
C MET A 172 6.66 -14.15 35.56
N ASN A 173 5.37 -14.33 35.23
CA ASN A 173 4.30 -14.72 36.14
C ASN A 173 3.53 -15.92 35.61
N PRO A 174 4.08 -17.13 35.66
CA PRO A 174 3.42 -18.32 35.15
C PRO A 174 2.12 -18.60 35.92
N CYS A 175 1.05 -18.86 35.20
CA CYS A 175 -0.24 -19.20 35.81
C CYS A 175 -0.36 -20.67 36.26
N CYS A 176 0.50 -21.55 35.74
CA CYS A 176 0.55 -22.98 36.03
C CYS A 176 2.00 -23.40 36.19
N SER A 177 2.24 -24.51 36.93
CA SER A 177 3.59 -25.00 37.25
C SER A 177 4.43 -25.38 36.03
N LEU A 178 3.80 -25.75 34.91
CA LEU A 178 4.44 -26.02 33.59
C LEU A 178 3.52 -25.54 32.46
N PRO A 179 3.47 -24.24 32.18
CA PRO A 179 2.57 -23.73 31.16
C PRO A 179 3.03 -24.16 29.75
N LYS A 180 2.21 -24.92 29.08
CA LYS A 180 2.36 -25.16 27.67
C LYS A 180 1.70 -23.98 26.93
N LEU A 181 2.49 -23.08 26.40
CA LEU A 181 2.01 -21.92 25.69
C LEU A 181 1.63 -22.28 24.24
N GLN A 182 0.61 -21.63 23.75
CA GLN A 182 0.21 -21.64 22.34
C GLN A 182 -0.13 -20.22 21.91
N THR A 183 -0.06 -19.94 20.62
CA THR A 183 -0.56 -18.65 20.10
C THR A 183 -2.09 -18.61 20.26
N THR A 184 -2.66 -17.43 20.50
CA THR A 184 -4.10 -17.22 20.66
C THR A 184 -4.90 -17.67 19.44
N GLU A 185 -4.30 -17.68 18.25
CA GLU A 185 -4.89 -18.10 16.99
C GLU A 185 -4.82 -19.61 16.71
N GLY A 186 -4.13 -20.35 17.55
CA GLY A 186 -4.19 -21.84 17.65
C GLY A 186 -3.72 -22.66 16.45
N LYS A 187 -3.36 -22.10 15.31
CA LYS A 187 -3.13 -22.89 14.08
C LYS A 187 -1.88 -22.58 13.27
N ASN A 188 -1.34 -21.37 13.25
CA ASN A 188 -0.16 -21.06 12.45
C ASN A 188 0.77 -20.11 13.19
N VAL A 189 2.04 -20.46 13.19
CA VAL A 189 3.13 -19.63 13.67
C VAL A 189 3.41 -18.57 12.60
N THR A 190 2.50 -17.63 12.40
CA THR A 190 2.72 -16.52 11.48
C THR A 190 3.36 -15.37 12.22
N VAL A 191 4.56 -15.02 11.79
CA VAL A 191 5.27 -13.83 12.27
C VAL A 191 5.28 -12.80 11.14
N GLY A 192 4.91 -11.56 11.43
CA GLY A 192 4.95 -10.47 10.45
C GLY A 192 6.34 -10.30 9.85
N ALA A 193 6.41 -9.95 8.56
CA ALA A 193 7.64 -9.87 7.76
C ALA A 193 8.82 -9.17 8.46
N GLY A 194 8.60 -7.94 8.94
CA GLY A 194 9.66 -7.19 9.62
C GLY A 194 10.10 -7.83 10.94
N ILE A 195 9.17 -8.43 11.69
CA ILE A 195 9.48 -9.11 12.96
C ILE A 195 10.24 -10.41 12.71
N ALA A 196 9.91 -11.18 11.68
CA ALA A 196 10.69 -12.35 11.30
C ALA A 196 12.15 -11.99 11.02
N GLY A 197 12.36 -10.87 10.31
CA GLY A 197 13.69 -10.32 10.09
C GLY A 197 14.39 -9.88 11.38
N VAL A 198 13.67 -9.25 12.33
CA VAL A 198 14.23 -8.85 13.63
C VAL A 198 14.62 -10.06 14.46
N LEU A 199 13.78 -11.08 14.56
CA LEU A 199 14.10 -12.31 15.28
C LEU A 199 15.32 -13.01 14.69
N PHE A 200 15.44 -13.05 13.38
CA PHE A 200 16.62 -13.58 12.72
C PHE A 200 17.86 -12.73 13.01
N TYR A 201 17.80 -11.41 12.84
CA TYR A 201 18.90 -10.49 13.11
C TYR A 201 19.42 -10.58 14.55
N ASN A 202 18.51 -10.59 15.53
CA ASN A 202 18.86 -10.66 16.94
C ASN A 202 19.49 -12.02 17.35
N ASN A 203 19.30 -13.07 16.54
CA ASN A 203 19.92 -14.38 16.76
C ASN A 203 21.32 -14.50 16.11
N LEU A 204 21.73 -13.52 15.30
CA LEU A 204 23.06 -13.54 14.73
C LEU A 204 24.12 -13.09 15.77
N PRO A 205 25.28 -13.76 15.82
CA PRO A 205 26.34 -13.36 16.75
C PRO A 205 26.87 -11.96 16.37
N ASN A 206 27.27 -11.21 17.38
CA ASN A 206 27.88 -9.89 17.26
C ASN A 206 26.97 -8.75 16.77
N ASN A 207 25.66 -8.97 16.59
CA ASN A 207 24.73 -7.91 16.28
C ASN A 207 24.26 -7.17 17.54
N SER A 208 24.19 -5.85 17.47
CA SER A 208 23.49 -5.05 18.50
C SER A 208 21.99 -5.22 18.34
N PRO A 209 21.26 -5.69 19.37
CA PRO A 209 19.83 -5.95 19.24
C PRO A 209 19.04 -4.73 18.77
N ILE A 210 18.05 -4.97 17.92
CA ILE A 210 17.10 -3.94 17.49
C ILE A 210 16.17 -3.65 18.67
N THR A 211 16.12 -2.39 19.10
CA THR A 211 15.33 -1.96 20.28
C THR A 211 14.32 -0.87 20.01
N ASP A 212 14.46 -0.12 18.89
CA ASP A 212 13.57 1.01 18.58
C ASP A 212 12.99 0.89 17.16
N SER A 213 13.68 1.39 16.18
CA SER A 213 13.27 1.34 14.78
C SER A 213 14.23 0.50 13.96
N TYR A 214 13.72 -0.10 12.90
CA TYR A 214 14.52 -0.92 12.02
C TYR A 214 14.13 -0.72 10.56
N LEU A 215 15.07 -1.06 9.68
CA LEU A 215 14.83 -1.24 8.26
C LEU A 215 14.67 -2.73 7.97
N TYR A 216 13.84 -3.08 7.00
CA TYR A 216 13.71 -4.48 6.57
C TYR A 216 13.49 -4.61 5.07
N CYS A 217 13.97 -5.71 4.52
CA CYS A 217 13.87 -6.02 3.09
C CYS A 217 13.58 -7.51 2.89
N LYS A 218 13.04 -7.82 1.71
CA LYS A 218 12.82 -9.18 1.25
C LYS A 218 14.13 -9.73 0.69
N ILE A 219 14.52 -10.89 1.18
CA ILE A 219 15.69 -11.65 0.70
C ILE A 219 15.23 -12.98 0.11
N LYS A 220 16.06 -13.56 -0.76
CA LYS A 220 15.81 -14.90 -1.30
C LYS A 220 15.82 -15.94 -0.19
N GLU A 221 15.03 -16.99 -0.38
CA GLU A 221 15.03 -18.11 0.55
C GLU A 221 16.40 -18.75 0.67
N ASN A 222 16.84 -18.99 1.91
CA ASN A 222 18.08 -19.65 2.23
C ASN A 222 17.89 -20.42 3.56
N SER A 223 18.24 -21.70 3.58
CA SER A 223 18.10 -22.56 4.76
C SER A 223 18.89 -22.10 5.98
N ASN A 224 19.92 -21.25 5.78
CA ASN A 224 20.68 -20.65 6.88
C ASN A 224 19.98 -19.44 7.53
N ASN A 225 19.01 -18.83 6.83
CA ASN A 225 18.26 -17.69 7.35
C ASN A 225 17.11 -18.18 8.23
N LYS A 226 17.43 -18.61 9.44
CA LYS A 226 16.46 -19.22 10.36
C LYS A 226 16.53 -18.61 11.74
N PHE A 227 15.40 -18.62 12.45
CA PHE A 227 15.28 -18.23 13.84
C PHE A 227 14.40 -19.20 14.60
N LEU A 228 14.54 -19.21 15.93
CA LEU A 228 13.70 -19.99 16.82
C LEU A 228 12.47 -19.16 17.20
N HIS A 229 11.29 -19.68 16.92
CA HIS A 229 10.05 -18.96 17.28
C HIS A 229 9.90 -18.91 18.81
N PRO A 230 9.75 -17.72 19.41
CA PRO A 230 9.86 -17.58 20.88
C PRO A 230 8.76 -18.31 21.65
N VAL A 231 7.59 -18.56 21.06
CA VAL A 231 6.47 -19.25 21.72
C VAL A 231 6.48 -20.75 21.43
N THR A 232 6.56 -21.14 20.16
CA THR A 232 6.42 -22.55 19.77
C THR A 232 7.72 -23.33 19.79
N GLN A 233 8.85 -22.64 19.90
CA GLN A 233 10.21 -23.21 19.84
C GLN A 233 10.50 -23.96 18.53
N GLN A 234 9.73 -23.67 17.48
CA GLN A 234 9.98 -24.21 16.15
C GLN A 234 11.01 -23.37 15.41
N THR A 235 11.89 -24.02 14.67
CA THR A 235 12.81 -23.35 13.75
C THR A 235 12.04 -22.91 12.50
N ILE A 236 12.09 -21.61 12.20
CA ILE A 236 11.41 -21.00 11.06
C ILE A 236 12.48 -20.42 10.12
N ILE A 237 12.38 -20.77 8.83
CA ILE A 237 13.19 -20.13 7.77
C ILE A 237 12.51 -18.81 7.43
N THR A 238 13.28 -17.72 7.41
CA THR A 238 12.80 -16.41 7.02
C THR A 238 13.34 -15.98 5.65
N THR A 239 12.49 -15.31 4.91
CA THR A 239 12.82 -14.61 3.67
C THR A 239 12.82 -13.09 3.86
N TRP A 240 12.97 -12.64 5.10
CA TRP A 240 13.05 -11.24 5.49
C TRP A 240 14.27 -11.00 6.35
N TYR A 241 14.97 -9.90 6.09
CA TYR A 241 16.09 -9.44 6.88
C TYR A 241 15.78 -8.04 7.43
N SER A 242 16.08 -7.84 8.70
CA SER A 242 15.95 -6.53 9.36
C SER A 242 17.30 -6.12 9.94
N ALA A 243 17.54 -4.81 10.02
CA ALA A 243 18.73 -4.23 10.63
C ALA A 243 18.46 -2.82 11.15
N ASN A 244 19.36 -2.27 11.95
CA ASN A 244 19.22 -0.91 12.48
C ASN A 244 19.39 0.15 11.38
N ASN A 245 20.19 -0.14 10.35
CA ASN A 245 20.50 0.78 9.24
C ASN A 245 20.87 0.04 7.95
N GLU A 246 20.98 0.78 6.84
CA GLU A 246 21.30 0.21 5.52
C GLU A 246 22.68 -0.44 5.45
N LYS A 247 23.68 0.13 6.13
CA LYS A 247 25.05 -0.43 6.12
C LYS A 247 25.09 -1.84 6.68
N GLU A 248 24.29 -2.12 7.72
CA GLU A 248 24.19 -3.47 8.27
C GLU A 248 23.51 -4.44 7.30
N ILE A 249 22.54 -3.99 6.51
CA ILE A 249 21.95 -4.82 5.45
C ILE A 249 22.99 -5.11 4.37
N GLU A 250 23.74 -4.11 3.92
CA GLU A 250 24.81 -4.29 2.94
C GLU A 250 25.90 -5.25 3.42
N LEU A 251 26.33 -5.11 4.67
CA LEU A 251 27.32 -6.00 5.28
C LEU A 251 26.81 -7.45 5.33
N PHE A 252 25.56 -7.64 5.72
CA PHE A 252 24.95 -8.97 5.73
C PHE A 252 24.92 -9.57 4.31
N LEU A 253 24.50 -8.82 3.31
CA LEU A 253 24.44 -9.30 1.92
C LEU A 253 25.83 -9.64 1.34
N LYS A 254 26.88 -8.90 1.75
CA LYS A 254 28.26 -9.16 1.34
C LYS A 254 28.87 -10.36 2.05
N SER A 255 28.55 -10.56 3.33
CA SER A 255 29.15 -11.60 4.19
C SER A 255 28.41 -12.93 4.14
N SER A 256 27.13 -12.92 3.80
CA SER A 256 26.29 -14.09 3.72
C SER A 256 26.08 -14.53 2.26
N ARG A 257 25.63 -15.79 2.07
CA ARG A 257 25.16 -16.26 0.75
C ARG A 257 23.73 -15.80 0.42
N SER A 258 23.20 -14.85 1.18
CA SER A 258 21.86 -14.30 0.97
C SER A 258 21.91 -13.16 -0.03
N SER A 259 20.86 -12.99 -0.79
CA SER A 259 20.70 -11.92 -1.77
C SER A 259 19.29 -11.33 -1.71
N ILE A 260 19.13 -10.11 -2.19
CA ILE A 260 17.81 -9.47 -2.33
C ILE A 260 16.94 -10.31 -3.27
N ASP A 261 15.67 -10.42 -2.95
CA ASP A 261 14.66 -11.01 -3.83
C ASP A 261 14.14 -9.95 -4.81
N TRP A 262 14.95 -9.69 -5.84
CA TRP A 262 14.63 -8.69 -6.87
C TRP A 262 13.34 -9.02 -7.63
N PHE A 263 13.05 -10.30 -7.81
CA PHE A 263 11.81 -10.75 -8.45
C PHE A 263 10.57 -10.34 -7.64
N TYR A 264 10.63 -10.44 -6.32
CA TYR A 264 9.56 -9.95 -5.45
C TYR A 264 9.33 -8.45 -5.64
N TYR A 265 10.41 -7.65 -5.71
CA TYR A 265 10.30 -6.20 -5.89
C TYR A 265 9.85 -5.81 -7.29
N ALA A 266 10.32 -6.48 -8.33
CA ALA A 266 9.85 -6.29 -9.70
C ALA A 266 8.35 -6.59 -9.82
N ASN A 267 7.86 -7.69 -9.23
CA ASN A 267 6.42 -7.97 -9.17
C ASN A 267 5.63 -6.92 -8.38
N THR A 268 6.27 -6.20 -7.46
CA THR A 268 5.62 -5.08 -6.77
C THR A 268 5.31 -3.92 -7.72
N VAL A 269 6.14 -3.68 -8.73
CA VAL A 269 5.89 -2.69 -9.81
C VAL A 269 4.56 -3.00 -10.49
N VAL A 270 4.39 -4.24 -10.95
CA VAL A 270 3.13 -4.70 -11.59
C VAL A 270 1.93 -4.52 -10.66
N LYS A 271 2.04 -4.97 -9.40
CA LYS A 271 0.95 -4.85 -8.40
C LYS A 271 0.54 -3.41 -8.12
N LYS A 272 1.46 -2.44 -8.24
CA LYS A 272 1.11 -1.03 -8.03
C LYS A 272 0.34 -0.42 -9.19
N ALA A 273 0.44 -0.99 -10.38
CA ALA A 273 -0.33 -0.62 -11.56
C ALA A 273 -1.72 -1.29 -11.64
N GLU A 274 -1.90 -2.47 -11.03
CA GLU A 274 -3.14 -3.25 -11.08
C GLU A 274 -4.43 -2.42 -10.90
N PRO A 275 -4.54 -1.47 -9.94
CA PRO A 275 -5.78 -0.72 -9.76
C PRO A 275 -6.20 0.11 -10.98
N VAL A 276 -5.23 0.65 -11.73
CA VAL A 276 -5.48 1.42 -12.96
C VAL A 276 -5.83 0.47 -14.09
N TYR A 277 -5.08 -0.61 -14.26
CA TYR A 277 -5.32 -1.62 -15.30
C TYR A 277 -6.71 -2.24 -15.16
N LEU A 278 -7.11 -2.59 -13.93
CA LEU A 278 -8.47 -3.07 -13.66
C LEU A 278 -9.55 -2.05 -13.99
N ALA A 279 -9.33 -0.76 -13.67
CA ALA A 279 -10.30 0.30 -13.95
C ALA A 279 -10.47 0.54 -15.46
N MET A 280 -9.41 0.35 -16.24
CA MET A 280 -9.40 0.54 -17.69
C MET A 280 -9.70 -0.73 -18.48
N GLY A 281 -9.75 -1.90 -17.82
CA GLY A 281 -9.92 -3.20 -18.48
C GLY A 281 -8.67 -3.66 -19.23
N TRP A 282 -7.48 -3.15 -18.87
CA TRP A 282 -6.20 -3.50 -19.49
C TRP A 282 -5.58 -4.77 -18.87
N SER A 283 -4.65 -5.39 -19.60
CA SER A 283 -3.94 -6.59 -19.14
C SER A 283 -2.56 -6.26 -18.58
N THR A 284 -2.29 -6.66 -17.36
CA THR A 284 -0.95 -6.52 -16.73
C THR A 284 0.11 -7.42 -17.38
N ALA A 285 -0.27 -8.40 -18.21
CA ALA A 285 0.67 -9.26 -18.92
C ALA A 285 1.61 -8.48 -19.85
N ASN A 286 1.15 -7.35 -20.38
CA ASN A 286 1.96 -6.49 -21.24
C ASN A 286 3.15 -5.83 -20.52
N ILE A 287 3.08 -5.70 -19.18
CA ILE A 287 4.14 -5.06 -18.36
C ILE A 287 5.41 -5.92 -18.29
N THR A 288 5.28 -7.24 -18.34
CA THR A 288 6.38 -8.19 -18.16
C THR A 288 6.89 -8.79 -19.45
N LYS A 289 6.35 -8.37 -20.61
CA LYS A 289 6.85 -8.82 -21.91
C LYS A 289 8.29 -8.35 -22.08
N ASP A 290 9.17 -9.27 -22.43
CA ASP A 290 10.52 -8.92 -22.86
C ASP A 290 10.44 -8.26 -24.23
N ASN A 291 10.81 -6.98 -24.30
CA ASN A 291 10.83 -6.22 -25.56
C ASN A 291 11.80 -6.82 -26.61
N ASN A 292 12.67 -7.75 -26.18
CA ASN A 292 13.55 -8.51 -27.07
C ASN A 292 12.95 -9.84 -27.53
N GLN A 293 11.83 -10.28 -26.98
CA GLN A 293 11.07 -11.39 -27.55
C GLN A 293 10.32 -10.87 -28.78
N LYS A 294 10.83 -11.15 -29.96
CA LYS A 294 10.08 -11.00 -31.20
C LYS A 294 8.79 -11.81 -31.09
N ASP A 295 7.67 -11.18 -31.35
CA ASP A 295 6.41 -11.90 -31.41
C ASP A 295 6.58 -13.08 -32.35
N LEU A 296 6.10 -14.26 -31.97
CA LEU A 296 6.12 -15.45 -32.83
C LEU A 296 5.43 -15.20 -34.15
N GLU A 297 4.55 -14.20 -34.25
CA GLU A 297 3.89 -13.76 -35.48
C GLU A 297 4.85 -13.11 -36.51
N GLU A 298 6.02 -12.61 -36.07
CA GLU A 298 7.06 -12.14 -37.00
C GLU A 298 7.89 -13.28 -37.64
N TRP A 299 7.68 -14.54 -37.22
CA TRP A 299 8.37 -15.70 -37.72
C TRP A 299 7.54 -16.56 -38.71
N PHE A 300 6.28 -16.20 -38.89
CA PHE A 300 5.35 -16.83 -39.83
C PHE A 300 4.79 -15.80 -40.84
#